data_c8a201790f8ea2fe8a416ca8af8d4d1c
#
_entry.id   c8a201790f8ea2fe8a416ca8af8d4d1c
#
_cell.length_a   1.000
_cell.length_b   1.000
_cell.length_c   1.000
_cell.angle_alpha   90.00
_cell.angle_beta   90.00
_cell.angle_gamma   90.00
#
_symmetry.space_group_name_H-M   'P 1'
#
loop_
_entity.id
_entity.type
_entity.pdbx_description
1 polymer ?
#
loop_
_entity_poly.entity_id
_entity_poly.type
_entity_poly.pdbx_seq_one_letter_code
_entity_poly.pdbx_strand_id
1 'polypeptide(L)'
;QMAENVIGRFTLPFAICPDVLVDGVTYQVPMVTEEPSVVAAASYASKLIKRSGGFTTTIHDRQMIGQVALFDVPDKDNASSKIQAASQDLIEIAKEAHPSIVKRGGGPRKLWTETKGDFLIVYLAVDTQEAMGANMVNTMMEALVPELENLSEGQSLMAILSNLATESL
;
A
#
# COMPACT_ATOMS: atom_id res chain seq x y z
N GLN A 1 -14.68 -19.37 -16.27
CA GLN A 1 -13.44 -19.75 -15.56
C GLN A 1 -12.64 -18.47 -15.31
N MET A 2 -12.17 -18.31 -14.07
CA MET A 2 -11.36 -17.12 -13.67
C MET A 2 -9.86 -17.44 -13.57
N ALA A 3 -9.46 -18.70 -13.82
CA ALA A 3 -8.07 -19.15 -13.81
C ALA A 3 -7.83 -20.24 -14.84
N GLU A 4 -6.59 -20.36 -15.27
CA GLU A 4 -6.11 -21.40 -16.19
C GLU A 4 -5.91 -22.73 -15.44
N ASN A 5 -5.89 -23.84 -16.20
CA ASN A 5 -5.56 -25.19 -15.71
C ASN A 5 -6.39 -25.66 -14.52
N VAL A 6 -7.66 -25.27 -14.46
CA VAL A 6 -8.57 -25.64 -13.37
C VAL A 6 -8.85 -27.16 -13.40
N ILE A 7 -8.53 -27.85 -12.31
CA ILE A 7 -8.78 -29.28 -12.11
C ILE A 7 -9.96 -29.55 -11.18
N GLY A 8 -10.51 -28.53 -10.51
CA GLY A 8 -11.62 -28.70 -9.60
C GLY A 8 -11.97 -27.42 -8.85
N ARG A 9 -12.77 -27.57 -7.80
CA ARG A 9 -13.13 -26.50 -6.88
C ARG A 9 -12.66 -26.86 -5.47
N PHE A 10 -12.15 -25.88 -4.73
CA PHE A 10 -11.81 -26.01 -3.32
C PHE A 10 -12.77 -25.14 -2.53
N THR A 11 -13.48 -25.71 -1.57
CA THR A 11 -14.47 -25.00 -0.74
C THR A 11 -14.03 -25.00 0.71
N LEU A 12 -14.17 -23.83 1.34
CA LEU A 12 -13.93 -23.65 2.78
C LEU A 12 -15.23 -23.26 3.49
N PRO A 13 -15.37 -23.60 4.78
CA PRO A 13 -16.51 -23.12 5.57
C PRO A 13 -16.58 -21.59 5.59
N PHE A 14 -17.77 -21.07 5.33
CA PHE A 14 -18.05 -19.63 5.43
C PHE A 14 -18.95 -19.40 6.63
N ALA A 15 -18.44 -18.74 7.65
CA ALA A 15 -19.07 -18.55 8.95
C ALA A 15 -19.16 -17.06 9.31
N ILE A 16 -19.77 -16.76 10.45
CA ILE A 16 -19.91 -15.39 10.95
C ILE A 16 -19.38 -15.34 12.38
N CYS A 17 -18.52 -14.34 12.66
CA CYS A 17 -18.21 -13.90 14.01
C CYS A 17 -19.19 -12.77 14.37
N PRO A 18 -20.17 -13.01 15.26
CA PRO A 18 -21.12 -12.01 15.69
C PRO A 18 -20.53 -11.09 16.77
N ASP A 19 -21.25 -10.01 17.08
CA ASP A 19 -20.98 -9.17 18.24
C ASP A 19 -19.62 -8.44 18.25
N VAL A 20 -19.05 -8.14 17.09
CA VAL A 20 -17.82 -7.33 16.99
C VAL A 20 -18.20 -5.86 17.14
N LEU A 21 -17.99 -5.29 18.33
CA LEU A 21 -18.27 -3.88 18.62
C LEU A 21 -17.04 -3.04 18.29
N VAL A 22 -17.17 -2.13 17.33
CA VAL A 22 -16.09 -1.20 16.90
C VAL A 22 -16.65 0.22 16.88
N ASP A 23 -16.05 1.15 17.60
CA ASP A 23 -16.42 2.55 17.67
C ASP A 23 -17.95 2.77 17.94
N GLY A 24 -18.50 1.94 18.83
CA GLY A 24 -19.91 2.00 19.21
C GLY A 24 -20.89 1.30 18.26
N VAL A 25 -20.43 0.76 17.12
CA VAL A 25 -21.24 0.02 16.15
C VAL A 25 -20.97 -1.47 16.23
N THR A 26 -22.04 -2.29 16.28
CA THR A 26 -21.90 -3.75 16.30
C THR A 26 -21.93 -4.31 14.89
N TYR A 27 -20.88 -5.07 14.53
CA TYR A 27 -20.75 -5.72 13.25
C TYR A 27 -20.88 -7.23 13.36
N GLN A 28 -21.35 -7.85 12.27
CA GLN A 28 -21.25 -9.28 12.02
C GLN A 28 -20.15 -9.49 10.97
N VAL A 29 -19.06 -10.12 11.38
CA VAL A 29 -17.88 -10.25 10.53
C VAL A 29 -17.87 -11.63 9.86
N PRO A 30 -17.99 -11.71 8.52
CA PRO A 30 -17.85 -12.95 7.79
C PRO A 30 -16.41 -13.46 7.86
N MET A 31 -16.25 -14.77 8.07
CA MET A 31 -14.96 -15.41 8.19
C MET A 31 -14.90 -16.68 7.35
N VAL A 32 -13.78 -16.91 6.69
CA VAL A 32 -13.45 -18.15 6.01
C VAL A 32 -12.18 -18.71 6.63
N THR A 33 -12.22 -19.96 7.07
CA THR A 33 -11.07 -20.60 7.70
C THR A 33 -11.07 -22.11 7.43
N GLU A 34 -9.90 -22.66 7.28
CA GLU A 34 -9.63 -24.09 7.16
C GLU A 34 -9.45 -24.76 8.54
N GLU A 35 -9.24 -23.97 9.60
CA GLU A 35 -8.95 -24.48 10.93
C GLU A 35 -10.20 -24.46 11.83
N PRO A 36 -10.52 -25.56 12.52
CA PRO A 36 -11.58 -25.61 13.53
C PRO A 36 -11.30 -24.63 14.69
N SER A 37 -12.35 -24.18 15.33
CA SER A 37 -12.34 -23.34 16.55
C SER A 37 -11.90 -21.88 16.36
N VAL A 38 -11.34 -21.47 15.23
CA VAL A 38 -10.92 -20.06 14.98
C VAL A 38 -12.10 -19.12 15.11
N VAL A 39 -13.23 -19.43 14.45
CA VAL A 39 -14.46 -18.60 14.52
C VAL A 39 -15.04 -18.60 15.92
N ALA A 40 -15.00 -19.71 16.64
CA ALA A 40 -15.47 -19.80 18.02
C ALA A 40 -14.61 -18.94 18.96
N ALA A 41 -13.28 -19.01 18.80
CA ALA A 41 -12.34 -18.21 19.58
C ALA A 41 -12.52 -16.70 19.31
N ALA A 42 -12.64 -16.29 18.03
CA ALA A 42 -12.90 -14.92 17.65
C ALA A 42 -14.24 -14.41 18.23
N SER A 43 -15.30 -15.24 18.15
CA SER A 43 -16.61 -14.90 18.70
C SER A 43 -16.59 -14.74 20.22
N TYR A 44 -15.86 -15.59 20.93
CA TYR A 44 -15.69 -15.50 22.38
C TYR A 44 -14.92 -14.24 22.77
N ALA A 45 -13.79 -13.99 22.12
CA ALA A 45 -12.97 -12.78 22.35
C ALA A 45 -13.79 -11.50 22.09
N SER A 46 -14.53 -11.45 20.97
CA SER A 46 -15.39 -10.32 20.63
C SER A 46 -16.45 -10.03 21.70
N LYS A 47 -17.05 -11.06 22.28
CA LYS A 47 -17.99 -10.89 23.41
C LYS A 47 -17.33 -10.32 24.65
N LEU A 48 -16.11 -10.74 24.99
CA LEU A 48 -15.37 -10.19 26.12
C LEU A 48 -15.01 -8.73 25.88
N ILE A 49 -14.49 -8.41 24.71
CA ILE A 49 -14.13 -7.04 24.31
C ILE A 49 -15.36 -6.14 24.29
N LYS A 50 -16.49 -6.62 23.76
CA LYS A 50 -17.77 -5.88 23.76
C LYS A 50 -18.22 -5.50 25.18
N ARG A 51 -18.06 -6.41 26.16
CA ARG A 51 -18.40 -6.13 27.59
C ARG A 51 -17.50 -5.06 28.20
N SER A 52 -16.30 -4.86 27.65
CA SER A 52 -15.33 -3.86 28.09
C SER A 52 -15.40 -2.54 27.29
N GLY A 53 -16.42 -2.36 26.44
CA GLY A 53 -16.60 -1.14 25.66
C GLY A 53 -16.34 -1.28 24.14
N GLY A 54 -15.83 -2.44 23.68
CA GLY A 54 -15.55 -2.68 22.27
C GLY A 54 -14.13 -2.30 21.85
N PHE A 55 -13.89 -2.34 20.55
CA PHE A 55 -12.68 -1.83 19.92
C PHE A 55 -12.84 -0.33 19.66
N THR A 56 -11.73 0.40 19.75
CA THR A 56 -11.63 1.78 19.27
C THR A 56 -10.60 1.84 18.15
N THR A 57 -10.87 2.59 17.10
CA THR A 57 -9.97 2.74 15.97
C THR A 57 -9.50 4.17 15.81
N THR A 58 -8.27 4.35 15.34
CA THR A 58 -7.72 5.64 14.96
C THR A 58 -7.06 5.49 13.60
N ILE A 59 -7.53 6.26 12.63
CA ILE A 59 -6.95 6.29 11.28
C ILE A 59 -6.08 7.54 11.19
N HIS A 60 -4.77 7.37 10.97
CA HIS A 60 -3.85 8.48 10.78
C HIS A 60 -3.83 8.91 9.31
N ASP A 61 -3.36 8.03 8.44
CA ASP A 61 -3.32 8.25 6.99
C ASP A 61 -3.60 6.93 6.25
N ARG A 62 -4.21 7.03 5.06
CA ARG A 62 -4.45 5.89 4.16
C ARG A 62 -3.53 5.99 2.95
N GLN A 63 -2.26 5.71 3.15
CA GLN A 63 -1.27 5.85 2.10
C GLN A 63 -0.59 4.52 1.82
N MET A 64 -0.46 4.20 0.54
CA MET A 64 0.40 3.11 0.07
C MET A 64 1.73 3.68 -0.39
N ILE A 65 2.80 2.94 -0.15
CA ILE A 65 4.15 3.39 -0.51
C ILE A 65 4.61 2.64 -1.75
N GLY A 66 4.89 3.37 -2.82
CA GLY A 66 5.64 2.87 -3.97
C GLY A 66 7.13 3.15 -3.81
N GLN A 67 7.96 2.38 -4.50
CA GLN A 67 9.41 2.54 -4.48
C GLN A 67 10.03 2.34 -5.86
N VAL A 68 11.07 3.13 -6.16
CA VAL A 68 12.02 2.88 -7.24
C VAL A 68 13.38 2.61 -6.61
N ALA A 69 14.00 1.49 -6.93
CA ALA A 69 15.36 1.17 -6.52
C ALA A 69 16.33 1.53 -7.65
N LEU A 70 17.19 2.51 -7.39
CA LEU A 70 18.23 2.96 -8.32
C LEU A 70 19.57 2.37 -7.91
N PHE A 71 20.30 1.80 -8.85
CA PHE A 71 21.67 1.27 -8.68
C PHE A 71 22.63 1.97 -9.63
N ASP A 72 23.92 1.74 -9.46
CA ASP A 72 25.00 2.40 -10.21
C ASP A 72 24.90 3.94 -10.16
N VAL A 73 24.37 4.49 -9.05
CA VAL A 73 24.30 5.93 -8.82
C VAL A 73 25.69 6.43 -8.38
N PRO A 74 26.36 7.28 -9.18
CA PRO A 74 27.74 7.71 -8.90
C PRO A 74 27.90 8.47 -7.58
N ASP A 75 26.96 9.36 -7.29
CA ASP A 75 26.90 10.17 -6.07
C ASP A 75 25.47 10.19 -5.53
N LYS A 76 25.20 9.33 -4.54
CA LYS A 76 23.86 9.17 -3.97
C LYS A 76 23.38 10.40 -3.21
N ASP A 77 24.26 11.16 -2.57
CA ASP A 77 23.90 12.35 -1.81
C ASP A 77 23.52 13.49 -2.75
N ASN A 78 24.28 13.69 -3.82
CA ASN A 78 23.94 14.65 -4.86
C ASN A 78 22.65 14.27 -5.61
N ALA A 79 22.50 12.98 -5.99
CA ALA A 79 21.29 12.47 -6.61
C ALA A 79 20.06 12.66 -5.72
N SER A 80 20.16 12.33 -4.43
CA SER A 80 19.10 12.57 -3.45
C SER A 80 18.70 14.04 -3.41
N SER A 81 19.68 14.93 -3.39
CA SER A 81 19.44 16.39 -3.37
C SER A 81 18.74 16.89 -4.64
N LYS A 82 19.16 16.40 -5.82
CA LYS A 82 18.53 16.72 -7.11
C LYS A 82 17.06 16.22 -7.15
N ILE A 83 16.84 14.98 -6.71
CA ILE A 83 15.50 14.34 -6.66
C ILE A 83 14.59 15.12 -5.69
N GLN A 84 15.08 15.50 -4.52
CA GLN A 84 14.31 16.28 -3.55
C GLN A 84 13.97 17.67 -4.11
N ALA A 85 14.90 18.32 -4.80
CA ALA A 85 14.66 19.62 -5.46
C ALA A 85 13.58 19.50 -6.55
N ALA A 86 13.54 18.38 -7.30
CA ALA A 86 12.56 18.10 -8.33
C ALA A 86 11.26 17.42 -7.80
N SER A 87 11.10 17.30 -6.48
CA SER A 87 10.01 16.49 -5.90
C SER A 87 8.62 16.91 -6.36
N GLN A 88 8.39 18.21 -6.58
CA GLN A 88 7.10 18.71 -7.04
C GLN A 88 6.82 18.31 -8.48
N ASP A 89 7.80 18.39 -9.37
CA ASP A 89 7.67 18.00 -10.77
C ASP A 89 7.45 16.47 -10.88
N LEU A 90 8.16 15.69 -10.07
CA LEU A 90 7.98 14.24 -9.98
C LEU A 90 6.57 13.89 -9.48
N ILE A 91 6.03 14.61 -8.52
CA ILE A 91 4.65 14.44 -8.06
C ILE A 91 3.65 14.72 -9.19
N GLU A 92 3.88 15.75 -10.01
CA GLU A 92 3.01 16.04 -11.15
C GLU A 92 3.08 14.92 -12.22
N ILE A 93 4.27 14.40 -12.53
CA ILE A 93 4.42 13.22 -13.42
C ILE A 93 3.59 12.04 -12.90
N ALA A 94 3.68 11.76 -11.60
CA ALA A 94 2.91 10.67 -10.98
C ALA A 94 1.38 10.92 -11.04
N LYS A 95 0.92 12.17 -10.89
CA LYS A 95 -0.50 12.53 -11.05
C LYS A 95 -0.99 12.31 -12.47
N GLU A 96 -0.19 12.70 -13.46
CA GLU A 96 -0.50 12.52 -14.88
C GLU A 96 -0.57 11.04 -15.28
N ALA A 97 0.23 10.19 -14.65
CA ALA A 97 0.20 8.75 -14.88
C ALA A 97 -1.14 8.10 -14.47
N HIS A 98 -1.85 8.67 -13.48
CA HIS A 98 -3.13 8.13 -13.02
C HIS A 98 -4.15 9.23 -12.65
N PRO A 99 -4.66 9.99 -13.62
CA PRO A 99 -5.49 11.17 -13.38
C PRO A 99 -6.85 10.86 -12.74
N SER A 100 -7.35 9.63 -12.86
CA SER A 100 -8.65 9.25 -12.32
C SER A 100 -8.69 9.27 -10.78
N ILE A 101 -7.61 8.89 -10.10
CA ILE A 101 -7.54 8.95 -8.64
C ILE A 101 -7.40 10.38 -8.14
N VAL A 102 -6.66 11.21 -8.86
CA VAL A 102 -6.50 12.64 -8.54
C VAL A 102 -7.85 13.36 -8.57
N LYS A 103 -8.67 13.07 -9.59
CA LYS A 103 -10.05 13.61 -9.70
C LYS A 103 -10.95 13.19 -8.54
N ARG A 104 -10.67 12.08 -7.86
CA ARG A 104 -11.41 11.58 -6.68
C ARG A 104 -10.85 12.12 -5.37
N GLY A 105 -9.83 13.00 -5.39
CA GLY A 105 -9.20 13.57 -4.21
C GLY A 105 -8.04 12.76 -3.63
N GLY A 106 -7.70 11.61 -4.23
CA GLY A 106 -6.50 10.81 -3.91
C GLY A 106 -5.26 11.25 -4.68
N GLY A 107 -4.32 10.33 -4.87
CA GLY A 107 -3.09 10.50 -5.64
C GLY A 107 -1.84 10.69 -4.79
N PRO A 108 -0.70 11.02 -5.43
CA PRO A 108 0.58 11.16 -4.74
C PRO A 108 0.56 12.31 -3.73
N ARG A 109 1.19 12.07 -2.57
CA ARG A 109 1.23 13.01 -1.44
C ARG A 109 2.64 13.48 -1.11
N LYS A 110 3.59 12.55 -1.01
CA LYS A 110 4.95 12.84 -0.53
C LYS A 110 5.95 11.96 -1.27
N LEU A 111 7.11 12.54 -1.59
CA LEU A 111 8.25 11.84 -2.16
C LEU A 111 9.47 12.05 -1.25
N TRP A 112 10.24 10.98 -1.02
CA TRP A 112 11.50 11.04 -0.29
C TRP A 112 12.47 9.97 -0.77
N THR A 113 13.72 10.06 -0.33
CA THR A 113 14.78 9.14 -0.71
C THR A 113 15.45 8.55 0.52
N GLU A 114 15.96 7.33 0.39
CA GLU A 114 16.81 6.68 1.39
C GLU A 114 17.94 5.92 0.70
N THR A 115 19.15 6.03 1.22
CA THR A 115 20.26 5.18 0.79
C THR A 115 20.25 3.86 1.57
N LYS A 116 20.19 2.73 0.85
CA LYS A 116 20.24 1.38 1.43
C LYS A 116 21.31 0.55 0.73
N GLY A 117 22.48 0.44 1.35
CA GLY A 117 23.64 -0.22 0.75
C GLY A 117 24.04 0.46 -0.57
N ASP A 118 24.07 -0.33 -1.65
CA ASP A 118 24.45 0.16 -2.98
C ASP A 118 23.31 0.91 -3.70
N PHE A 119 22.10 0.89 -3.15
CA PHE A 119 20.91 1.48 -3.76
C PHE A 119 20.58 2.86 -3.20
N LEU A 120 20.09 3.72 -4.08
CA LEU A 120 19.28 4.89 -3.71
C LEU A 120 17.81 4.54 -3.96
N ILE A 121 17.01 4.47 -2.89
CA ILE A 121 15.60 4.16 -2.98
C ILE A 121 14.80 5.46 -2.98
N VAL A 122 13.94 5.62 -3.97
CA VAL A 122 12.99 6.73 -4.05
C VAL A 122 11.60 6.20 -3.69
N TYR A 123 10.99 6.78 -2.70
CA TYR A 123 9.66 6.43 -2.23
C TYR A 123 8.62 7.47 -2.62
N LEU A 124 7.41 7.01 -2.90
CA LEU A 124 6.24 7.85 -3.13
C LEU A 124 5.07 7.35 -2.28
N ALA A 125 4.56 8.19 -1.40
CA ALA A 125 3.32 7.92 -0.68
C ALA A 125 2.13 8.35 -1.54
N VAL A 126 1.17 7.43 -1.72
CA VAL A 126 -0.01 7.60 -2.57
C VAL A 126 -1.28 7.32 -1.77
N ASP A 127 -2.17 8.28 -1.72
CA ASP A 127 -3.54 8.10 -1.21
C ASP A 127 -4.37 7.41 -2.30
N THR A 128 -4.69 6.14 -2.09
CA THR A 128 -5.44 5.32 -3.04
C THR A 128 -6.95 5.38 -2.82
N GLN A 129 -7.40 6.16 -1.85
CA GLN A 129 -8.81 6.23 -1.42
C GLN A 129 -9.33 4.82 -1.08
N GLU A 130 -10.51 4.45 -1.56
CA GLU A 130 -11.12 3.14 -1.33
C GLU A 130 -10.62 2.04 -2.30
N ALA A 131 -9.65 2.36 -3.19
CA ALA A 131 -9.11 1.38 -4.12
C ALA A 131 -8.05 0.50 -3.44
N MET A 132 -7.94 -0.76 -3.87
CA MET A 132 -6.84 -1.65 -3.49
C MET A 132 -5.46 -1.07 -3.89
N GLY A 133 -5.37 -0.37 -5.00
CA GLY A 133 -4.34 0.60 -5.31
C GLY A 133 -3.01 0.07 -5.86
N ALA A 134 -2.67 -1.21 -5.75
CA ALA A 134 -1.34 -1.72 -6.11
C ALA A 134 -0.93 -1.40 -7.55
N ASN A 135 -1.79 -1.69 -8.54
CA ASN A 135 -1.48 -1.40 -9.95
C ASN A 135 -1.35 0.10 -10.22
N MET A 136 -2.16 0.92 -9.54
CA MET A 136 -2.10 2.37 -9.62
C MET A 136 -0.75 2.90 -9.13
N VAL A 137 -0.30 2.43 -7.97
CA VAL A 137 1.01 2.80 -7.40
C VAL A 137 2.13 2.36 -8.34
N ASN A 138 2.08 1.12 -8.87
CA ASN A 138 3.08 0.64 -9.82
C ASN A 138 3.16 1.53 -11.07
N THR A 139 2.01 1.89 -11.66
CA THR A 139 1.97 2.77 -12.83
C THR A 139 2.58 4.14 -12.55
N MET A 140 2.32 4.71 -11.35
CA MET A 140 2.93 5.98 -10.95
C MET A 140 4.45 5.83 -10.79
N MET A 141 4.92 4.75 -10.14
CA MET A 141 6.35 4.51 -9.93
C MET A 141 7.08 4.29 -11.26
N GLU A 142 6.49 3.51 -12.18
CA GLU A 142 7.04 3.29 -13.52
C GLU A 142 7.15 4.59 -14.32
N ALA A 143 6.17 5.50 -14.19
CA ALA A 143 6.20 6.79 -14.87
C ALA A 143 7.33 7.71 -14.37
N LEU A 144 7.77 7.54 -13.13
CA LEU A 144 8.86 8.32 -12.55
C LEU A 144 10.25 7.86 -13.03
N VAL A 145 10.39 6.61 -13.46
CA VAL A 145 11.70 5.98 -13.76
C VAL A 145 12.55 6.83 -14.72
N PRO A 146 12.06 7.30 -15.88
CA PRO A 146 12.92 8.02 -16.83
C PRO A 146 13.54 9.29 -16.22
N GLU A 147 12.78 10.04 -15.44
CA GLU A 147 13.28 11.27 -14.82
C GLU A 147 14.18 10.97 -13.62
N LEU A 148 13.91 9.91 -12.86
CA LEU A 148 14.76 9.49 -11.76
C LEU A 148 16.14 8.99 -12.25
N GLU A 149 16.19 8.25 -13.36
CA GLU A 149 17.45 7.85 -14.01
C GLU A 149 18.24 9.06 -14.50
N ASN A 150 17.56 10.04 -15.11
CA ASN A 150 18.17 11.29 -15.54
C ASN A 150 18.78 12.09 -14.38
N LEU A 151 18.02 12.26 -13.28
CA LEU A 151 18.47 13.03 -12.11
C LEU A 151 19.59 12.34 -11.33
N SER A 152 19.55 10.99 -11.26
CA SER A 152 20.51 10.20 -10.47
C SER A 152 21.75 9.77 -11.24
N GLU A 153 21.72 9.80 -12.57
CA GLU A 153 22.75 9.22 -13.46
C GLU A 153 22.93 7.72 -13.23
N GLY A 154 21.94 7.07 -12.57
CA GLY A 154 21.92 5.64 -12.27
C GLY A 154 20.90 4.89 -13.13
N GLN A 155 20.62 3.65 -12.78
CA GLN A 155 19.67 2.78 -13.47
C GLN A 155 18.62 2.25 -12.49
N SER A 156 17.40 2.07 -12.97
CA SER A 156 16.31 1.49 -12.20
C SER A 156 16.38 -0.04 -12.22
N LEU A 157 16.42 -0.67 -11.06
CA LEU A 157 16.27 -2.10 -10.91
C LEU A 157 14.81 -2.53 -10.85
N MET A 158 13.98 -1.75 -10.18
CA MET A 158 12.55 -2.01 -10.03
C MET A 158 11.79 -0.72 -9.70
N ALA A 159 10.52 -0.67 -10.12
CA ALA A 159 9.55 0.36 -9.78
C ALA A 159 8.25 -0.33 -9.37
N ILE A 160 7.94 -0.42 -8.07
CA ILE A 160 6.87 -1.28 -7.57
C ILE A 160 6.36 -0.80 -6.21
N LEU A 161 5.18 -1.26 -5.84
CA LEU A 161 4.64 -1.16 -4.49
C LEU A 161 5.63 -1.72 -3.46
N SER A 162 5.85 -1.00 -2.37
CA SER A 162 6.66 -1.46 -1.25
C SER A 162 5.89 -2.45 -0.38
N ASN A 163 6.55 -3.53 0.06
CA ASN A 163 6.01 -4.43 1.08
C ASN A 163 6.11 -3.86 2.51
N LEU A 164 6.86 -2.78 2.70
CA LEU A 164 6.94 -2.08 3.98
C LEU A 164 5.74 -1.14 4.11
N ALA A 165 4.61 -1.69 4.54
CA ALA A 165 3.34 -0.99 4.66
C ALA A 165 3.22 -0.33 6.05
N THR A 166 4.04 0.69 6.33
CA THR A 166 4.02 1.43 7.60
C THR A 166 2.94 2.50 7.65
N GLU A 167 2.46 2.94 6.49
CA GLU A 167 1.50 4.03 6.33
C GLU A 167 0.14 3.56 5.75
N SER A 168 0.01 2.27 5.46
CA SER A 168 -1.24 1.69 4.95
C SER A 168 -2.14 1.18 6.06
N LEU A 169 -3.43 1.21 5.80
CA LEU A 169 -4.48 0.60 6.63
C LEU A 169 -4.67 -0.86 6.28
#